data_aa1085aeddab4f163027dd9750b6b802
#
_entry.id   aa1085aeddab4f163027dd9750b6b802
#
_cell.length_a   1.000
_cell.length_b   1.000
_cell.length_c   1.000
_cell.angle_alpha   90.00
_cell.angle_beta   90.00
_cell.angle_gamma   90.00
#
_symmetry.space_group_name_H-M   'P 1'
#
loop_
_entity.id
_entity.type
_entity.pdbx_description
1 polymer ?
#
loop_
_entity_poly.entity_id
_entity_poly.type
_entity_poly.pdbx_seq_one_letter_code
_entity_poly.pdbx_strand_id
1 'polypeptide(L)'
;SKGYKQRVGIAQALVGNPDVLILDEPTVGLDPKQIIEIRSLITELGKNHTVILSSHILSEIQAVCERIIVINNGRLVADDTTDSLSRTLSSDHTLSVRVAGPRADVLKLMASVPGVLNVTCVGMHEQGSNDYIVEPDGKTDIRRTLFTRLADRNWPLLMMKSNEMSLEQIFLRLTEMTEEEQIRIFGDGEH
;
A
#
# COMPACT_ATOMS: atom_id res chain seq x y z
N SER A 1 -8.86 18.54 27.09
CA SER A 1 -8.65 18.41 25.62
C SER A 1 -9.20 17.09 25.14
N LYS A 2 -9.52 16.98 23.85
CA LYS A 2 -9.99 15.71 23.25
C LYS A 2 -8.94 14.61 23.43
N GLY A 3 -7.66 14.91 23.24
CA GLY A 3 -6.58 13.94 23.43
C GLY A 3 -6.46 13.41 24.85
N TYR A 4 -6.78 14.23 25.86
CA TYR A 4 -6.83 13.74 27.23
C TYR A 4 -7.98 12.75 27.44
N LYS A 5 -9.17 13.03 26.88
CA LYS A 5 -10.32 12.12 26.95
C LYS A 5 -10.02 10.77 26.27
N GLN A 6 -9.35 10.80 25.11
CA GLN A 6 -8.94 9.58 24.40
C GLN A 6 -8.00 8.71 25.25
N ARG A 7 -6.99 9.33 25.86
CA ARG A 7 -6.05 8.59 26.76
C ARG A 7 -6.76 8.02 27.97
N VAL A 8 -7.71 8.74 28.57
CA VAL A 8 -8.53 8.22 29.67
C VAL A 8 -9.37 7.05 29.20
N GLY A 9 -9.96 7.10 28.01
CA GLY A 9 -10.73 5.99 27.43
C GLY A 9 -9.87 4.74 27.22
N ILE A 10 -8.67 4.90 26.65
CA ILE A 10 -7.71 3.79 26.49
C ILE A 10 -7.28 3.24 27.86
N ALA A 11 -6.97 4.11 28.83
CA ALA A 11 -6.64 3.68 30.17
C ALA A 11 -7.78 2.91 30.85
N GLN A 12 -9.02 3.33 30.63
CA GLN A 12 -10.21 2.63 31.12
C GLN A 12 -10.34 1.24 30.48
N ALA A 13 -10.10 1.12 29.17
CA ALA A 13 -10.16 -0.16 28.46
C ALA A 13 -9.08 -1.14 28.95
N LEU A 14 -7.97 -0.64 29.48
CA LEU A 14 -6.89 -1.45 30.05
C LEU A 14 -7.14 -1.93 31.48
N VAL A 15 -8.17 -1.43 32.15
CA VAL A 15 -8.51 -1.89 33.50
C VAL A 15 -8.86 -3.38 33.47
N GLY A 16 -8.16 -4.17 34.28
CA GLY A 16 -8.32 -5.62 34.29
C GLY A 16 -7.40 -6.38 33.34
N ASN A 17 -6.52 -5.67 32.60
CA ASN A 17 -5.54 -6.25 31.69
C ASN A 17 -6.16 -7.27 30.70
N PRO A 18 -7.12 -6.87 29.85
CA PRO A 18 -7.83 -7.79 28.95
C PRO A 18 -6.92 -8.27 27.82
N ASP A 19 -7.12 -9.49 27.33
CA ASP A 19 -6.37 -10.05 26.20
C ASP A 19 -6.69 -9.32 24.88
N VAL A 20 -7.89 -8.76 24.74
CA VAL A 20 -8.38 -8.07 23.53
C VAL A 20 -8.82 -6.66 23.88
N LEU A 21 -8.32 -5.68 23.14
CA LEU A 21 -8.71 -4.28 23.20
C LEU A 21 -9.42 -3.88 21.91
N ILE A 22 -10.59 -3.26 22.02
CA ILE A 22 -11.31 -2.70 20.88
C ILE A 22 -11.33 -1.19 21.03
N LEU A 23 -10.73 -0.49 20.05
CA LEU A 23 -10.59 0.95 20.02
C LEU A 23 -11.35 1.51 18.81
N ASP A 24 -12.43 2.22 19.07
CA ASP A 24 -13.23 2.85 18.02
C ASP A 24 -12.76 4.29 17.80
N GLU A 25 -12.28 4.57 16.57
CA GLU A 25 -11.78 5.89 16.13
C GLU A 25 -10.83 6.57 17.13
N PRO A 26 -9.73 5.91 17.56
CA PRO A 26 -8.91 6.38 18.69
C PRO A 26 -8.18 7.70 18.45
N THR A 27 -8.09 8.17 17.20
CA THR A 27 -7.34 9.36 16.79
C THR A 27 -8.23 10.53 16.38
N VAL A 28 -9.54 10.33 16.30
CA VAL A 28 -10.48 11.35 15.84
C VAL A 28 -10.42 12.64 16.65
N GLY A 29 -10.23 13.75 15.94
CA GLY A 29 -10.23 15.09 16.51
C GLY A 29 -9.00 15.44 17.35
N LEU A 30 -7.92 14.69 17.20
CA LEU A 30 -6.61 14.96 17.77
C LEU A 30 -5.76 15.82 16.82
N ASP A 31 -4.84 16.57 17.39
CA ASP A 31 -3.81 17.26 16.61
C ASP A 31 -2.70 16.28 16.16
N PRO A 32 -1.87 16.62 15.16
CA PRO A 32 -0.85 15.71 14.61
C PRO A 32 0.12 15.15 15.65
N LYS A 33 0.47 15.93 16.67
CA LYS A 33 1.37 15.47 17.74
C LYS A 33 0.70 14.41 18.60
N GLN A 34 -0.55 14.65 18.98
CA GLN A 34 -1.33 13.69 19.75
C GLN A 34 -1.59 12.40 19.00
N ILE A 35 -1.82 12.47 17.66
CA ILE A 35 -1.96 11.29 16.80
C ILE A 35 -0.71 10.41 16.88
N ILE A 36 0.49 11.00 16.76
CA ILE A 36 1.75 10.26 16.86
C ILE A 36 1.87 9.56 18.24
N GLU A 37 1.51 10.26 19.31
CA GLU A 37 1.59 9.71 20.67
C GLU A 37 0.60 8.54 20.87
N ILE A 38 -0.65 8.67 20.37
CA ILE A 38 -1.65 7.59 20.44
C ILE A 38 -1.23 6.39 19.57
N ARG A 39 -0.72 6.60 18.36
CA ARG A 39 -0.18 5.53 17.52
C ARG A 39 0.93 4.75 18.22
N SER A 40 1.89 5.45 18.82
CA SER A 40 2.97 4.82 19.59
C SER A 40 2.43 4.01 20.76
N LEU A 41 1.42 4.51 21.46
CA LEU A 41 0.75 3.80 22.54
C LEU A 41 0.05 2.53 22.03
N ILE A 42 -0.71 2.61 20.93
CA ILE A 42 -1.40 1.45 20.35
C ILE A 42 -0.39 0.38 19.90
N THR A 43 0.69 0.78 19.25
CA THR A 43 1.77 -0.15 18.85
C THR A 43 2.40 -0.84 20.07
N GLU A 44 2.60 -0.13 21.16
CA GLU A 44 3.16 -0.71 22.40
C GLU A 44 2.16 -1.70 23.05
N LEU A 45 0.88 -1.35 23.07
CA LEU A 45 -0.19 -2.24 23.54
C LEU A 45 -0.30 -3.51 22.72
N GLY A 46 -0.13 -3.42 21.39
CA GLY A 46 -0.14 -4.56 20.47
C GLY A 46 0.92 -5.63 20.75
N LYS A 47 1.95 -5.33 21.53
CA LYS A 47 2.95 -6.33 21.95
C LYS A 47 2.42 -7.34 22.96
N ASN A 48 1.42 -6.96 23.75
CA ASN A 48 0.90 -7.76 24.87
C ASN A 48 -0.60 -8.04 24.76
N HIS A 49 -1.29 -7.37 23.85
CA HIS A 49 -2.73 -7.47 23.68
C HIS A 49 -3.07 -7.64 22.19
N THR A 50 -4.16 -8.32 21.88
CA THR A 50 -4.78 -8.22 20.55
C THR A 50 -5.53 -6.89 20.48
N VAL A 51 -5.08 -5.98 19.62
CA VAL A 51 -5.74 -4.67 19.45
C VAL A 51 -6.51 -4.65 18.16
N ILE A 52 -7.82 -4.44 18.25
CA ILE A 52 -8.72 -4.19 17.11
C ILE A 52 -9.04 -2.71 17.13
N LEU A 53 -8.77 -2.01 16.04
CA LEU A 53 -9.11 -0.60 15.93
C LEU A 53 -9.92 -0.31 14.67
N SER A 54 -10.88 0.61 14.77
CA SER A 54 -11.56 1.20 13.64
C SER A 54 -10.94 2.56 13.32
N SER A 55 -10.89 2.92 12.05
CA SER A 55 -10.62 4.29 11.60
C SER A 55 -11.13 4.50 10.17
N HIS A 56 -11.55 5.72 9.87
CA HIS A 56 -11.84 6.17 8.51
C HIS A 56 -10.63 6.82 7.83
N ILE A 57 -9.50 6.95 8.54
CA ILE A 57 -8.25 7.50 8.04
C ILE A 57 -7.30 6.36 7.70
N LEU A 58 -7.29 5.96 6.44
CA LEU A 58 -6.58 4.76 5.97
C LEU A 58 -5.06 4.83 6.19
N SER A 59 -4.46 6.02 6.09
CA SER A 59 -3.04 6.24 6.41
C SER A 59 -2.70 6.00 7.88
N GLU A 60 -3.65 6.13 8.79
CA GLU A 60 -3.46 5.78 10.19
C GLU A 60 -3.49 4.29 10.42
N ILE A 61 -4.41 3.58 9.77
CA ILE A 61 -4.47 2.12 9.78
C ILE A 61 -3.16 1.52 9.26
N GLN A 62 -2.70 2.00 8.11
CA GLN A 62 -1.46 1.53 7.49
C GLN A 62 -0.22 1.73 8.37
N ALA A 63 -0.21 2.77 9.20
CA ALA A 63 0.92 3.09 10.08
C ALA A 63 0.98 2.23 11.35
N VAL A 64 -0.12 1.57 11.75
CA VAL A 64 -0.25 0.89 13.05
C VAL A 64 -0.64 -0.58 12.93
N CYS A 65 -1.45 -0.92 11.90
CA CYS A 65 -2.01 -2.27 11.75
C CYS A 65 -1.15 -3.12 10.82
N GLU A 66 -0.85 -4.35 11.24
CA GLU A 66 -0.22 -5.37 10.41
C GLU A 66 -1.24 -6.07 9.51
N ARG A 67 -2.47 -6.23 10.00
CA ARG A 67 -3.57 -6.92 9.32
C ARG A 67 -4.78 -6.01 9.21
N ILE A 68 -5.47 -6.08 8.09
CA ILE A 68 -6.61 -5.23 7.78
C ILE A 68 -7.80 -6.11 7.43
N ILE A 69 -8.92 -5.77 8.04
CA ILE A 69 -10.22 -6.39 7.75
C ILE A 69 -11.09 -5.32 7.08
N VAL A 70 -11.56 -5.61 5.87
CA VAL A 70 -12.47 -4.72 5.14
C VAL A 70 -13.87 -5.31 5.16
N ILE A 71 -14.82 -4.52 5.67
CA ILE A 71 -16.25 -4.87 5.72
C ILE A 71 -17.01 -3.94 4.79
N ASN A 72 -17.77 -4.51 3.86
CA ASN A 72 -18.66 -3.78 2.95
C ASN A 72 -20.05 -4.38 2.96
N ASN A 73 -21.09 -3.56 3.14
CA ASN A 73 -22.49 -4.00 3.20
C ASN A 73 -22.74 -5.15 4.20
N GLY A 74 -22.03 -5.13 5.35
CA GLY A 74 -22.17 -6.15 6.40
C GLY A 74 -21.45 -7.48 6.10
N ARG A 75 -20.69 -7.56 5.00
CA ARG A 75 -19.90 -8.74 4.62
C ARG A 75 -18.41 -8.47 4.76
N LEU A 76 -17.65 -9.49 5.14
CA LEU A 76 -16.20 -9.48 5.10
C LEU A 76 -15.75 -9.60 3.65
N VAL A 77 -15.10 -8.56 3.11
CA VAL A 77 -14.64 -8.53 1.71
C VAL A 77 -13.14 -8.73 1.57
N ALA A 78 -12.37 -8.46 2.60
CA ALA A 78 -10.95 -8.77 2.63
C ALA A 78 -10.45 -8.90 4.08
N ASP A 79 -9.45 -9.79 4.28
CA ASP A 79 -8.79 -10.02 5.55
C ASP A 79 -7.34 -10.44 5.29
N ASP A 80 -6.43 -9.48 5.25
CA ASP A 80 -5.01 -9.73 4.95
C ASP A 80 -4.14 -8.51 5.35
N THR A 81 -2.84 -8.60 5.11
CA THR A 81 -1.92 -7.48 5.22
C THR A 81 -2.10 -6.50 4.06
N THR A 82 -1.72 -5.23 4.27
CA THR A 82 -1.75 -4.20 3.20
C THR A 82 -0.95 -4.62 1.97
N ASP A 83 0.23 -5.20 2.19
CA ASP A 83 1.12 -5.65 1.11
C ASP A 83 0.52 -6.81 0.31
N SER A 84 -0.14 -7.76 0.99
CA SER A 84 -0.81 -8.88 0.34
C SER A 84 -2.00 -8.40 -0.48
N LEU A 85 -2.85 -7.55 0.10
CA LEU A 85 -3.99 -6.95 -0.62
C LEU A 85 -3.53 -6.14 -1.83
N SER A 86 -2.48 -5.35 -1.68
CA SER A 86 -1.89 -4.60 -2.80
C SER A 86 -1.44 -5.53 -3.91
N ARG A 87 -0.75 -6.63 -3.61
CA ARG A 87 -0.31 -7.61 -4.61
C ARG A 87 -1.49 -8.33 -5.29
N THR A 88 -2.48 -8.73 -4.52
CA THR A 88 -3.65 -9.46 -5.03
C THR A 88 -4.52 -8.59 -5.95
N LEU A 89 -4.69 -7.31 -5.59
CA LEU A 89 -5.54 -6.37 -6.30
C LEU A 89 -4.83 -5.62 -7.42
N SER A 90 -3.51 -5.48 -7.34
CA SER A 90 -2.72 -4.90 -8.41
C SER A 90 -2.55 -5.91 -9.53
N SER A 91 -3.43 -5.89 -10.52
CA SER A 91 -3.20 -6.56 -11.80
C SER A 91 -1.98 -5.99 -12.53
N ASP A 92 -1.58 -4.78 -12.18
CA ASP A 92 -0.55 -4.01 -12.85
C ASP A 92 0.53 -3.62 -11.84
N HIS A 93 1.47 -4.55 -11.58
CA HIS A 93 2.73 -4.24 -10.88
C HIS A 93 3.58 -3.32 -11.74
N THR A 94 3.17 -2.08 -11.94
CA THR A 94 3.91 -1.15 -12.77
C THR A 94 5.10 -0.58 -12.01
N LEU A 95 6.18 -0.31 -12.76
CA LEU A 95 7.34 0.42 -12.26
C LEU A 95 7.36 1.82 -12.86
N SER A 96 7.45 2.83 -12.02
CA SER A 96 7.83 4.17 -12.46
C SER A 96 9.34 4.26 -12.52
N VAL A 97 9.86 4.60 -13.70
CA VAL A 97 11.30 4.63 -13.98
C VAL A 97 11.67 5.96 -14.61
N ARG A 98 12.67 6.65 -14.03
CA ARG A 98 13.25 7.87 -14.61
C ARG A 98 14.63 7.59 -15.14
N VAL A 99 14.86 7.93 -16.40
CA VAL A 99 16.13 7.68 -17.08
C VAL A 99 16.60 8.91 -17.84
N ALA A 100 17.88 9.23 -17.69
CA ALA A 100 18.57 10.21 -18.51
C ALA A 100 19.13 9.52 -19.76
N GLY A 101 18.48 9.75 -20.91
CA GLY A 101 18.88 9.16 -22.19
C GLY A 101 17.92 9.50 -23.34
N PRO A 102 18.27 9.13 -24.58
CA PRO A 102 17.41 9.39 -25.75
C PRO A 102 16.08 8.65 -25.60
N ARG A 103 14.97 9.39 -25.55
CA ARG A 103 13.62 8.88 -25.28
C ARG A 103 13.28 7.62 -26.08
N ALA A 104 13.49 7.66 -27.39
CA ALA A 104 13.11 6.56 -28.28
C ALA A 104 13.94 5.29 -28.06
N ASP A 105 15.23 5.45 -27.77
CA ASP A 105 16.14 4.33 -27.58
C ASP A 105 15.96 3.70 -26.20
N VAL A 106 15.73 4.52 -25.15
CA VAL A 106 15.39 4.05 -23.81
C VAL A 106 14.10 3.24 -23.83
N LEU A 107 13.05 3.75 -24.51
CA LEU A 107 11.78 3.06 -24.65
C LEU A 107 11.93 1.69 -25.35
N LYS A 108 12.69 1.64 -26.47
CA LYS A 108 12.97 0.39 -27.19
C LYS A 108 13.76 -0.61 -26.34
N LEU A 109 14.75 -0.13 -25.60
CA LEU A 109 15.56 -0.98 -24.72
C LEU A 109 14.72 -1.58 -23.61
N MET A 110 13.91 -0.77 -22.92
CA MET A 110 13.03 -1.24 -21.84
C MET A 110 12.02 -2.26 -22.36
N ALA A 111 11.37 -2.00 -23.51
CA ALA A 111 10.43 -2.92 -24.13
C ALA A 111 11.08 -4.25 -24.59
N SER A 112 12.39 -4.29 -24.79
CA SER A 112 13.13 -5.51 -25.16
C SER A 112 13.55 -6.37 -23.95
N VAL A 113 13.29 -5.93 -22.74
CA VAL A 113 13.65 -6.68 -21.51
C VAL A 113 12.69 -7.84 -21.34
N PRO A 114 13.18 -9.09 -21.18
CA PRO A 114 12.31 -10.23 -20.88
C PRO A 114 11.50 -9.99 -19.60
N GLY A 115 10.20 -10.28 -19.66
CA GLY A 115 9.29 -10.02 -18.55
C GLY A 115 8.66 -8.62 -18.56
N VAL A 116 8.95 -7.78 -19.55
CA VAL A 116 8.25 -6.51 -19.77
C VAL A 116 7.12 -6.73 -20.78
N LEU A 117 5.89 -6.40 -20.41
CA LEU A 117 4.71 -6.47 -21.27
C LEU A 117 4.51 -5.18 -22.05
N ASN A 118 4.66 -4.04 -21.39
CA ASN A 118 4.44 -2.74 -22.00
C ASN A 118 5.36 -1.67 -21.38
N VAL A 119 5.67 -0.62 -22.14
CA VAL A 119 6.38 0.56 -21.66
C VAL A 119 5.75 1.81 -22.25
N THR A 120 5.35 2.73 -21.38
CA THR A 120 4.79 4.02 -21.77
C THR A 120 5.69 5.15 -21.28
N CYS A 121 6.06 6.07 -22.17
CA CYS A 121 6.75 7.30 -21.75
C CYS A 121 5.70 8.34 -21.30
N VAL A 122 5.76 8.72 -20.04
CA VAL A 122 4.84 9.70 -19.44
C VAL A 122 5.20 11.13 -19.89
N GLY A 123 6.48 11.43 -19.97
CA GLY A 123 6.95 12.74 -20.38
C GLY A 123 8.36 13.07 -19.92
N MET A 124 8.80 14.28 -20.26
CA MET A 124 10.07 14.84 -19.78
C MET A 124 9.86 15.40 -18.36
N HIS A 125 10.69 14.97 -17.41
CA HIS A 125 10.66 15.47 -16.04
C HIS A 125 11.59 16.67 -15.86
N GLU A 126 12.81 16.53 -16.34
CA GLU A 126 13.84 17.56 -16.37
C GLU A 126 14.67 17.44 -17.64
N GLN A 127 15.47 18.44 -17.93
CA GLN A 127 16.26 18.47 -19.18
C GLN A 127 17.16 17.21 -19.29
N GLY A 128 16.93 16.42 -20.35
CA GLY A 128 17.69 15.21 -20.63
C GLY A 128 17.16 13.94 -19.95
N SER A 129 16.10 14.01 -19.15
CA SER A 129 15.47 12.83 -18.54
C SER A 129 13.98 12.69 -18.84
N ASN A 130 13.50 11.46 -18.90
CA ASN A 130 12.10 11.14 -19.11
C ASN A 130 11.61 10.13 -18.06
N ASP A 131 10.32 10.23 -17.76
CA ASP A 131 9.60 9.29 -16.91
C ASP A 131 8.90 8.24 -17.78
N TYR A 132 9.01 7.00 -17.35
CA TYR A 132 8.41 5.83 -18.00
C TYR A 132 7.59 5.03 -16.99
N ILE A 133 6.51 4.46 -17.46
CA ILE A 133 5.76 3.41 -16.76
C ILE A 133 6.06 2.09 -17.47
N VAL A 134 6.58 1.13 -16.73
CA VAL A 134 6.91 -0.21 -17.21
C VAL A 134 5.95 -1.21 -16.57
N GLU A 135 5.29 -2.02 -17.40
CA GLU A 135 4.36 -3.07 -16.98
C GLU A 135 5.08 -4.43 -17.07
N PRO A 136 5.48 -5.04 -15.95
CA PRO A 136 6.06 -6.38 -15.95
C PRO A 136 5.00 -7.47 -16.03
N ASP A 137 5.42 -8.69 -16.40
CA ASP A 137 4.56 -9.89 -16.46
C ASP A 137 4.18 -10.45 -15.07
N GLY A 138 4.67 -9.82 -13.99
CA GLY A 138 4.44 -10.25 -12.61
C GLY A 138 5.18 -11.53 -12.19
N LYS A 139 5.87 -12.22 -13.12
CA LYS A 139 6.55 -13.49 -12.86
C LYS A 139 8.06 -13.30 -12.66
N THR A 140 8.63 -12.28 -13.30
CA THR A 140 10.07 -12.06 -13.33
C THR A 140 10.41 -10.71 -12.69
N ASP A 141 11.36 -10.68 -11.76
CA ASP A 141 11.91 -9.40 -11.26
C ASP A 141 12.78 -8.76 -12.33
N ILE A 142 12.21 -7.81 -13.07
CA ILE A 142 12.88 -7.12 -14.17
C ILE A 142 13.82 -6.00 -13.72
N ARG A 143 13.79 -5.60 -12.44
CA ARG A 143 14.50 -4.41 -11.92
C ARG A 143 16.01 -4.48 -12.14
N ARG A 144 16.63 -5.62 -11.82
CA ARG A 144 18.07 -5.82 -12.02
C ARG A 144 18.46 -5.79 -13.49
N THR A 145 17.65 -6.44 -14.35
CA THR A 145 17.89 -6.50 -15.80
C THR A 145 17.76 -5.11 -16.43
N LEU A 146 16.74 -4.34 -16.03
CA LEU A 146 16.56 -2.96 -16.46
C LEU A 146 17.77 -2.11 -16.08
N PHE A 147 18.20 -2.17 -14.80
CA PHE A 147 19.35 -1.43 -14.32
C PHE A 147 20.63 -1.75 -15.14
N THR A 148 20.94 -3.03 -15.29
CA THR A 148 22.16 -3.46 -16.01
C THR A 148 22.15 -2.99 -17.46
N ARG A 149 21.03 -3.19 -18.18
CA ARG A 149 20.94 -2.79 -19.58
C ARG A 149 21.00 -1.29 -19.81
N LEU A 150 20.48 -0.49 -18.89
CA LEU A 150 20.59 0.97 -18.93
C LEU A 150 22.03 1.41 -18.65
N ALA A 151 22.69 0.79 -17.66
CA ALA A 151 24.07 1.07 -17.32
C ALA A 151 25.03 0.73 -18.47
N ASP A 152 24.83 -0.37 -19.19
CA ASP A 152 25.61 -0.78 -20.36
C ASP A 152 25.57 0.25 -21.52
N ARG A 153 24.50 1.08 -21.53
CA ARG A 153 24.35 2.17 -22.50
C ARG A 153 24.80 3.54 -21.97
N ASN A 154 25.33 3.59 -20.74
CA ASN A 154 25.64 4.83 -20.02
C ASN A 154 24.43 5.77 -19.90
N TRP A 155 23.23 5.20 -19.71
CA TRP A 155 22.01 5.95 -19.43
C TRP A 155 21.70 5.89 -17.94
N PRO A 156 21.94 6.98 -17.20
CA PRO A 156 21.69 7.02 -15.76
C PRO A 156 20.25 6.72 -15.40
N LEU A 157 20.07 5.74 -14.53
CA LEU A 157 18.80 5.49 -13.86
C LEU A 157 18.69 6.44 -12.67
N LEU A 158 17.78 7.41 -12.74
CA LEU A 158 17.59 8.45 -11.73
C LEU A 158 16.54 8.08 -10.67
N MET A 159 15.58 7.26 -11.04
CA MET A 159 14.55 6.75 -10.13
C MET A 159 14.02 5.41 -10.64
N MET A 160 13.76 4.51 -9.70
CA MET A 160 12.96 3.30 -9.95
C MET A 160 12.07 3.06 -8.72
N LYS A 161 10.77 3.10 -8.91
CA LYS A 161 9.78 2.91 -7.84
C LYS A 161 8.70 1.95 -8.31
N SER A 162 8.39 0.96 -7.47
CA SER A 162 7.19 0.12 -7.65
C SER A 162 5.94 0.96 -7.36
N ASN A 163 4.99 0.93 -8.27
CA ASN A 163 3.69 1.56 -8.05
C ASN A 163 2.80 0.53 -7.35
N GLU A 164 2.87 0.54 -6.04
CA GLU A 164 1.94 -0.22 -5.20
C GLU A 164 0.66 0.59 -5.04
N MET A 165 -0.46 -0.10 -4.99
CA MET A 165 -1.74 0.55 -4.68
C MET A 165 -1.69 1.09 -3.25
N SER A 166 -2.13 2.33 -3.07
CA SER A 166 -2.35 2.86 -1.72
C SER A 166 -3.54 2.13 -1.06
N LEU A 167 -3.61 2.18 0.27
CA LEU A 167 -4.73 1.57 0.98
C LEU A 167 -6.08 2.18 0.57
N GLU A 168 -6.10 3.46 0.20
CA GLU A 168 -7.28 4.14 -0.33
C GLU A 168 -7.73 3.54 -1.67
N GLN A 169 -6.78 3.26 -2.57
CA GLN A 169 -7.07 2.63 -3.86
C GLN A 169 -7.53 1.17 -3.68
N ILE A 170 -6.90 0.44 -2.75
CA ILE A 170 -7.31 -0.91 -2.36
C ILE A 170 -8.76 -0.89 -1.86
N PHE A 171 -9.06 0.01 -0.92
CA PHE A 171 -10.40 0.13 -0.34
C PHE A 171 -11.45 0.46 -1.40
N LEU A 172 -11.20 1.47 -2.26
CA LEU A 172 -12.11 1.84 -3.34
C LEU A 172 -12.36 0.64 -4.26
N ARG A 173 -11.30 -0.04 -4.69
CA ARG A 173 -11.43 -1.19 -5.57
C ARG A 173 -12.23 -2.32 -4.93
N LEU A 174 -11.99 -2.64 -3.67
CA LEU A 174 -12.75 -3.67 -2.93
C LEU A 174 -14.22 -3.32 -2.77
N THR A 175 -14.55 -2.04 -2.58
CA THR A 175 -15.94 -1.59 -2.40
C THR A 175 -16.71 -1.45 -3.72
N GLU A 176 -16.02 -1.28 -4.84
CA GLU A 176 -16.59 -1.20 -6.19
C GLU A 176 -16.73 -2.57 -6.88
N MET A 177 -16.02 -3.60 -6.39
CA MET A 177 -16.09 -4.95 -6.92
C MET A 177 -17.47 -5.56 -6.73
N THR A 178 -17.92 -6.31 -7.74
CA THR A 178 -19.11 -7.17 -7.65
C THR A 178 -18.82 -8.37 -6.72
N GLU A 179 -19.89 -8.98 -6.17
CA GLU A 179 -19.76 -10.19 -5.34
C GLU A 179 -19.03 -11.32 -6.11
N GLU A 180 -19.30 -11.48 -7.39
CA GLU A 180 -18.65 -12.50 -8.23
C GLU A 180 -17.14 -12.26 -8.37
N GLU A 181 -16.72 -11.01 -8.50
CA GLU A 181 -15.30 -10.64 -8.57
C GLU A 181 -14.60 -10.85 -7.23
N GLN A 182 -15.26 -10.52 -6.11
CA GLN A 182 -14.73 -10.74 -4.77
C GLN A 182 -14.52 -12.23 -4.49
N ILE A 183 -15.50 -13.06 -4.78
CA ILE A 183 -15.42 -14.54 -4.64
C ILE A 183 -14.31 -15.10 -5.52
N ARG A 184 -14.16 -14.62 -6.74
CA ARG A 184 -13.12 -15.08 -7.67
C ARG A 184 -11.70 -14.78 -7.18
N ILE A 185 -11.51 -13.66 -6.49
CA ILE A 185 -10.18 -13.18 -6.05
C ILE A 185 -9.84 -13.70 -4.66
N PHE A 186 -10.78 -13.70 -3.74
CA PHE A 186 -10.57 -14.01 -2.33
C PHE A 186 -11.17 -15.36 -1.89
N GLY A 187 -11.94 -16.03 -2.76
CA GLY A 187 -12.70 -17.23 -2.45
C GLY A 187 -14.03 -16.90 -1.76
N ASP A 188 -14.89 -17.91 -1.65
CA ASP A 188 -16.11 -17.80 -0.82
C ASP A 188 -15.68 -17.62 0.64
N GLY A 189 -15.99 -16.49 1.24
CA GLY A 189 -15.65 -16.14 2.62
C GLY A 189 -16.42 -16.96 3.68
N GLU A 190 -16.49 -18.27 3.49
CA GLU A 190 -16.92 -19.21 4.52
C GLU A 190 -15.71 -19.60 5.37
N HIS A 191 -15.47 -18.78 6.43
CA HIS A 191 -14.70 -19.20 7.59
C HIS A 191 -15.43 -18.82 8.86
#